data_e35edcb28e7d3673e1e690e96524b3bf
#
_entry.id   e35edcb28e7d3673e1e690e96524b3bf
#
_cell.length_a   1.000
_cell.length_b   1.000
_cell.length_c   1.000
_cell.angle_alpha   90.00
_cell.angle_beta   90.00
_cell.angle_gamma   90.00
#
_symmetry.space_group_name_H-M   'P 1'
#
loop_
_entity.id
_entity.type
_entity.pdbx_description
1 polymer ?
#
loop_
_entity_poly.entity_id
_entity_poly.type
_entity_poly.pdbx_seq_one_letter_code
_entity_poly.pdbx_strand_id
1 'polypeptide(L)'
;IHSCDIIGSSDSSIRNVVPNDLSEILENADIKQIFCNGAKSYEYYRKYQEKETGRKAVKLPSTSPANAAFSVEKLTRAWKEICVPLQVAPTGIGEVLLDWYDYNARILPWRSEPTPYHVWISEIMLQQTRVEAVKKYYDRWMEALPDVKALSEVPDEELMKLWEGLGYYNRARNLKAAALQVMQEFDGEIPADYSKLLSLKGVGEYTA
;
A
#
# COMPACT_ATOMS: atom_id res chain seq x y z
N ILE A 1 3.83 10.72 -13.94
CA ILE A 1 3.83 12.20 -13.84
C ILE A 1 4.90 12.59 -12.86
N HIS A 2 5.83 13.45 -13.29
CA HIS A 2 6.89 14.00 -12.44
C HIS A 2 6.32 15.03 -11.46
N SER A 3 5.51 15.97 -11.99
CA SER A 3 4.78 16.95 -11.18
C SER A 3 3.48 17.37 -11.86
N CYS A 4 2.54 17.88 -11.07
CA CYS A 4 1.30 18.47 -11.56
C CYS A 4 0.65 19.30 -10.46
N ASP A 5 -0.29 20.16 -10.84
CA ASP A 5 -1.18 20.83 -9.90
C ASP A 5 -2.47 20.00 -9.74
N ILE A 6 -2.90 19.81 -8.49
CA ILE A 6 -4.12 19.06 -8.17
C ILE A 6 -4.90 19.77 -7.05
N ILE A 7 -6.22 19.81 -7.19
CA ILE A 7 -7.12 20.34 -6.16
C ILE A 7 -7.87 19.18 -5.54
N GLY A 8 -7.62 18.93 -4.25
CA GLY A 8 -8.17 17.77 -3.54
C GLY A 8 -7.59 16.45 -4.04
N SER A 9 -8.42 15.40 -4.12
CA SER A 9 -8.01 14.04 -4.54
C SER A 9 -8.58 13.61 -5.89
N SER A 10 -9.18 14.53 -6.64
CA SER A 10 -9.85 14.19 -7.91
C SER A 10 -8.91 14.29 -9.10
N ASP A 11 -8.77 13.19 -9.84
CA ASP A 11 -8.02 13.14 -11.11
C ASP A 11 -8.50 14.16 -12.14
N SER A 12 -9.76 14.61 -12.07
CA SER A 12 -10.32 15.62 -12.97
C SER A 12 -9.75 17.01 -12.73
N SER A 13 -9.18 17.26 -11.56
CA SER A 13 -8.58 18.56 -11.19
C SER A 13 -7.11 18.70 -11.60
N ILE A 14 -6.48 17.64 -12.12
CA ILE A 14 -5.07 17.64 -12.51
C ILE A 14 -4.83 18.63 -13.64
N ARG A 15 -3.87 19.55 -13.45
CA ARG A 15 -3.43 20.58 -14.40
C ARG A 15 -1.90 20.65 -14.41
N ASN A 16 -1.36 21.36 -15.40
CA ASN A 16 0.07 21.67 -15.52
C ASN A 16 0.96 20.42 -15.36
N VAL A 17 0.58 19.36 -16.08
CA VAL A 17 1.26 18.06 -15.98
C VAL A 17 2.64 18.13 -16.60
N VAL A 18 3.66 17.78 -15.82
CA VAL A 18 5.02 17.49 -16.29
C VAL A 18 5.17 15.97 -16.30
N PRO A 19 5.36 15.33 -17.45
CA PRO A 19 5.54 13.88 -17.54
C PRO A 19 6.87 13.44 -16.92
N ASN A 20 6.99 12.17 -16.53
CA ASN A 20 8.30 11.57 -16.23
C ASN A 20 9.10 11.43 -17.52
N ASP A 21 10.41 11.59 -17.43
CA ASP A 21 11.31 11.14 -18.47
C ASP A 21 11.45 9.60 -18.38
N LEU A 22 11.17 8.92 -19.46
CA LEU A 22 11.28 7.47 -19.57
C LEU A 22 12.50 7.02 -20.35
N SER A 23 13.32 7.94 -20.85
CA SER A 23 14.47 7.67 -21.71
C SER A 23 15.45 6.71 -21.05
N GLU A 24 15.83 6.99 -19.80
CA GLU A 24 16.76 6.17 -19.05
C GLU A 24 16.27 4.71 -18.89
N ILE A 25 14.99 4.52 -18.63
CA ILE A 25 14.40 3.18 -18.51
C ILE A 25 14.40 2.46 -19.84
N LEU A 26 14.03 3.16 -20.91
CA LEU A 26 13.90 2.58 -22.26
C LEU A 26 15.26 2.27 -22.90
N GLU A 27 16.30 2.98 -22.51
CA GLU A 27 17.67 2.77 -23.00
C GLU A 27 18.38 1.62 -22.26
N ASN A 28 18.07 1.43 -20.97
CA ASN A 28 18.78 0.47 -20.12
C ASN A 28 18.01 -0.83 -19.85
N ALA A 29 16.74 -0.95 -20.30
CA ALA A 29 15.93 -2.13 -20.10
C ALA A 29 15.23 -2.57 -21.39
N ASP A 30 15.15 -3.89 -21.59
CA ASP A 30 14.43 -4.49 -22.72
C ASP A 30 12.90 -4.46 -22.48
N ILE A 31 12.33 -3.28 -22.56
CA ILE A 31 10.90 -3.06 -22.36
C ILE A 31 10.11 -3.65 -23.55
N LYS A 32 9.30 -4.66 -23.30
CA LYS A 32 8.49 -5.31 -24.34
C LYS A 32 7.18 -4.56 -24.58
N GLN A 33 6.51 -4.09 -23.54
CA GLN A 33 5.21 -3.43 -23.62
C GLN A 33 5.04 -2.44 -22.48
N ILE A 34 4.29 -1.36 -22.74
CA ILE A 34 3.88 -0.39 -21.74
C ILE A 34 2.41 -0.60 -21.44
N PHE A 35 2.08 -0.70 -20.16
CA PHE A 35 0.71 -0.84 -19.66
C PHE A 35 0.33 0.35 -18.80
N CYS A 36 -0.87 0.87 -18.96
CA CYS A 36 -1.40 1.97 -18.17
C CYS A 36 -2.53 1.48 -17.26
N ASN A 37 -2.35 1.70 -15.96
CA ASN A 37 -3.35 1.37 -14.94
C ASN A 37 -4.49 2.41 -14.92
N GLY A 38 -5.58 2.11 -15.62
CA GLY A 38 -6.76 2.95 -15.69
C GLY A 38 -6.77 3.96 -16.85
N ALA A 39 -7.93 4.58 -17.04
CA ALA A 39 -8.19 5.47 -18.18
C ALA A 39 -7.35 6.75 -18.13
N LYS A 40 -7.16 7.35 -16.94
CA LYS A 40 -6.45 8.62 -16.78
C LYS A 40 -4.96 8.49 -17.03
N SER A 41 -4.36 7.42 -16.52
CA SER A 41 -2.97 7.08 -16.80
C SER A 41 -2.74 6.88 -18.30
N TYR A 42 -3.65 6.17 -18.97
CA TYR A 42 -3.58 5.95 -20.43
C TYR A 42 -3.73 7.23 -21.22
N GLU A 43 -4.68 8.13 -20.85
CA GLU A 43 -4.88 9.45 -21.47
C GLU A 43 -3.60 10.28 -21.41
N TYR A 44 -2.95 10.35 -20.24
CA TYR A 44 -1.73 11.13 -20.04
C TYR A 44 -0.53 10.54 -20.76
N TYR A 45 -0.38 9.20 -20.75
CA TYR A 45 0.65 8.56 -21.53
C TYR A 45 0.53 8.90 -23.02
N ARG A 46 -0.65 8.75 -23.60
CA ARG A 46 -0.90 9.09 -25.01
C ARG A 46 -0.63 10.56 -25.34
N LYS A 47 -1.00 11.43 -24.41
CA LYS A 47 -0.86 12.89 -24.63
C LYS A 47 0.59 13.36 -24.56
N TYR A 48 1.37 12.82 -23.64
CA TYR A 48 2.66 13.40 -23.31
C TYR A 48 3.85 12.51 -23.64
N GLN A 49 3.70 11.19 -23.71
CA GLN A 49 4.81 10.26 -23.79
C GLN A 49 4.78 9.33 -25.01
N GLU A 50 3.63 9.00 -25.56
CA GLU A 50 3.53 8.05 -26.67
C GLU A 50 4.35 8.48 -27.89
N LYS A 51 4.37 9.78 -28.20
CA LYS A 51 5.14 10.33 -29.33
C LYS A 51 6.64 10.33 -29.05
N GLU A 52 7.03 10.62 -27.82
CA GLU A 52 8.44 10.66 -27.40
C GLU A 52 9.05 9.27 -27.34
N THR A 53 8.33 8.32 -26.77
CA THR A 53 8.78 6.93 -26.63
C THR A 53 8.66 6.12 -27.92
N GLY A 54 7.84 6.55 -28.88
CA GLY A 54 7.50 5.82 -30.09
C GLY A 54 6.71 4.52 -29.84
N ARG A 55 6.24 4.28 -28.60
CA ARG A 55 5.60 3.03 -28.18
C ARG A 55 4.15 3.26 -27.79
N LYS A 56 3.26 2.38 -28.27
CA LYS A 56 1.87 2.38 -27.85
C LYS A 56 1.71 1.67 -26.51
N ALA A 57 0.91 2.23 -25.63
CA ALA A 57 0.54 1.56 -24.37
C ALA A 57 -0.75 0.77 -24.51
N VAL A 58 -0.89 -0.26 -23.69
CA VAL A 58 -2.14 -1.00 -23.48
C VAL A 58 -2.84 -0.43 -22.24
N LYS A 59 -4.13 -0.12 -22.38
CA LYS A 59 -4.93 0.34 -21.24
C LYS A 59 -5.51 -0.85 -20.48
N LEU A 60 -5.14 -0.98 -19.21
CA LEU A 60 -5.75 -1.93 -18.30
C LEU A 60 -6.77 -1.24 -17.37
N PRO A 61 -7.77 -1.97 -16.87
CA PRO A 61 -8.70 -1.42 -15.89
C PRO A 61 -7.96 -0.99 -14.62
N SER A 62 -8.45 0.10 -14.00
CA SER A 62 -7.86 0.60 -12.77
C SER A 62 -8.01 -0.40 -11.62
N THR A 63 -6.92 -0.60 -10.88
CA THR A 63 -6.88 -1.38 -9.63
C THR A 63 -7.30 -0.56 -8.41
N SER A 64 -7.67 0.71 -8.59
CA SER A 64 -8.14 1.56 -7.49
C SER A 64 -9.43 1.00 -6.89
N PRO A 65 -9.58 0.98 -5.56
CA PRO A 65 -10.83 0.63 -4.88
C PRO A 65 -12.04 1.46 -5.34
N ALA A 66 -11.83 2.67 -5.85
CA ALA A 66 -12.87 3.50 -6.45
C ALA A 66 -13.45 2.93 -7.76
N ASN A 67 -12.81 1.93 -8.36
CA ASN A 67 -13.29 1.25 -9.57
C ASN A 67 -14.29 0.14 -9.23
N ALA A 68 -15.44 0.51 -8.68
CA ALA A 68 -16.49 -0.44 -8.27
C ALA A 68 -17.08 -1.30 -9.42
N ALA A 69 -16.76 -0.99 -10.67
CA ALA A 69 -17.25 -1.73 -11.85
C ALA A 69 -16.51 -3.08 -12.07
N PHE A 70 -15.37 -3.29 -11.40
CA PHE A 70 -14.53 -4.47 -11.58
C PHE A 70 -14.38 -5.24 -10.28
N SER A 71 -14.85 -6.48 -10.25
CA SER A 71 -14.50 -7.44 -9.20
C SER A 71 -13.02 -7.87 -9.32
N VAL A 72 -12.47 -8.44 -8.25
CA VAL A 72 -11.10 -8.97 -8.24
C VAL A 72 -10.87 -9.97 -9.37
N GLU A 73 -11.82 -10.86 -9.63
CA GLU A 73 -11.70 -11.87 -10.70
C GLU A 73 -11.67 -11.22 -12.08
N LYS A 74 -12.48 -10.19 -12.31
CA LYS A 74 -12.47 -9.44 -13.57
C LYS A 74 -11.16 -8.67 -13.76
N LEU A 75 -10.64 -8.07 -12.69
CA LEU A 75 -9.34 -7.41 -12.71
C LEU A 75 -8.23 -8.42 -13.02
N THR A 76 -8.16 -9.52 -12.28
CA THR A 76 -7.15 -10.57 -12.51
C THR A 76 -7.17 -11.07 -13.95
N ARG A 77 -8.36 -11.31 -14.51
CA ARG A 77 -8.50 -11.74 -15.92
C ARG A 77 -7.94 -10.69 -16.89
N ALA A 78 -8.27 -9.41 -16.70
CA ALA A 78 -7.81 -8.35 -17.58
C ALA A 78 -6.29 -8.13 -17.46
N TRP A 79 -5.75 -8.22 -16.25
CA TRP A 79 -4.32 -8.00 -15.99
C TRP A 79 -3.42 -9.17 -16.43
N LYS A 80 -3.97 -10.35 -16.69
CA LYS A 80 -3.22 -11.46 -17.31
C LYS A 80 -2.61 -11.10 -18.68
N GLU A 81 -3.09 -10.04 -19.32
CA GLU A 81 -2.55 -9.54 -20.58
C GLU A 81 -1.06 -9.15 -20.48
N ILE A 82 -0.57 -8.76 -19.30
CA ILE A 82 0.85 -8.45 -19.09
C ILE A 82 1.77 -9.65 -19.26
N CYS A 83 1.26 -10.85 -19.11
CA CYS A 83 2.05 -12.08 -19.26
C CYS A 83 2.42 -12.37 -20.73
N VAL A 84 1.63 -11.87 -21.67
CA VAL A 84 1.83 -12.15 -23.12
C VAL A 84 3.17 -11.59 -23.63
N PRO A 85 3.49 -10.30 -23.47
CA PRO A 85 4.78 -9.78 -23.92
C PRO A 85 5.97 -10.29 -23.11
N LEU A 86 5.75 -10.73 -21.87
CA LEU A 86 6.79 -11.30 -21.02
C LEU A 86 7.06 -12.78 -21.33
N GLN A 87 6.22 -13.44 -22.11
CA GLN A 87 6.28 -14.86 -22.41
C GLN A 87 6.27 -15.75 -21.15
N VAL A 88 5.62 -15.30 -20.09
CA VAL A 88 5.49 -16.04 -18.83
C VAL A 88 4.07 -16.59 -18.69
N ALA A 89 3.95 -17.79 -18.13
CA ALA A 89 2.65 -18.32 -17.78
C ALA A 89 2.02 -17.45 -16.67
N PRO A 90 0.67 -17.23 -16.70
CA PRO A 90 0.00 -16.45 -15.66
C PRO A 90 0.23 -16.97 -14.23
N THR A 91 0.51 -18.27 -14.09
CA THR A 91 0.85 -18.91 -12.81
C THR A 91 2.29 -18.67 -12.37
N GLY A 92 3.21 -18.35 -13.29
CA GLY A 92 4.61 -18.07 -12.99
C GLY A 92 4.89 -16.60 -12.61
N ILE A 93 3.87 -15.72 -12.75
CA ILE A 93 4.08 -14.29 -12.43
C ILE A 93 4.37 -14.07 -10.95
N GLY A 94 3.86 -14.93 -10.07
CA GLY A 94 4.13 -14.89 -8.65
C GLY A 94 5.61 -15.10 -8.33
N GLU A 95 6.25 -16.07 -8.96
CA GLU A 95 7.68 -16.36 -8.80
C GLU A 95 8.54 -15.18 -9.26
N VAL A 96 8.26 -14.65 -10.45
CA VAL A 96 8.97 -13.48 -10.97
C VAL A 96 8.81 -12.25 -10.09
N LEU A 97 7.62 -12.03 -9.51
CA LEU A 97 7.38 -10.94 -8.57
C LEU A 97 8.08 -11.14 -7.22
N LEU A 98 8.14 -12.38 -6.72
CA LEU A 98 8.85 -12.70 -5.50
C LEU A 98 10.36 -12.49 -5.67
N ASP A 99 10.94 -13.00 -6.75
CA ASP A 99 12.35 -12.79 -7.09
C ASP A 99 12.66 -11.29 -7.19
N TRP A 100 11.82 -10.53 -7.91
CA TRP A 100 11.98 -9.08 -8.00
C TRP A 100 11.88 -8.41 -6.62
N TYR A 101 10.92 -8.83 -5.80
CA TYR A 101 10.71 -8.27 -4.46
C TYR A 101 11.92 -8.51 -3.56
N ASP A 102 12.51 -9.68 -3.60
CA ASP A 102 13.67 -10.05 -2.77
C ASP A 102 14.87 -9.12 -3.04
N TYR A 103 15.06 -8.72 -4.32
CA TYR A 103 16.12 -7.77 -4.68
C TYR A 103 15.76 -6.30 -4.47
N ASN A 104 14.48 -5.94 -4.52
CA ASN A 104 14.01 -4.55 -4.56
C ASN A 104 13.23 -4.13 -3.32
N ALA A 105 13.02 -5.03 -2.36
CA ALA A 105 12.26 -4.73 -1.14
C ALA A 105 12.94 -3.60 -0.35
N ARG A 106 12.18 -2.56 -0.05
CA ARG A 106 12.68 -1.47 0.80
C ARG A 106 12.96 -1.99 2.20
N ILE A 107 14.12 -1.60 2.76
CA ILE A 107 14.45 -1.84 4.16
C ILE A 107 13.57 -0.90 5.00
N LEU A 108 12.68 -1.50 5.78
CA LEU A 108 11.73 -0.79 6.64
C LEU A 108 11.76 -1.41 8.04
N PRO A 109 11.68 -0.61 9.13
CA PRO A 109 11.79 -1.13 10.49
C PRO A 109 10.84 -2.30 10.78
N TRP A 110 9.59 -2.20 10.35
CA TRP A 110 8.56 -3.25 10.54
C TRP A 110 8.72 -4.49 9.67
N ARG A 111 9.72 -4.52 8.79
CA ARG A 111 10.08 -5.70 7.97
C ARG A 111 11.29 -6.45 8.50
N SER A 112 12.06 -5.84 9.40
CA SER A 112 13.24 -6.47 10.01
C SER A 112 12.84 -7.60 10.98
N GLU A 113 11.76 -7.40 11.72
CA GLU A 113 11.15 -8.40 12.61
C GLU A 113 9.63 -8.42 12.41
N PRO A 114 9.13 -9.13 11.39
CA PRO A 114 7.72 -9.05 10.98
C PRO A 114 6.84 -9.94 11.88
N THR A 115 6.71 -9.60 13.16
CA THR A 115 5.71 -10.21 14.03
C THR A 115 4.30 -9.70 13.68
N PRO A 116 3.22 -10.44 14.01
CA PRO A 116 1.85 -9.95 13.81
C PRO A 116 1.59 -8.57 14.42
N TYR A 117 2.17 -8.29 15.59
CA TYR A 117 2.05 -6.99 16.25
C TYR A 117 2.76 -5.88 15.45
N HIS A 118 4.00 -6.11 15.03
CA HIS A 118 4.78 -5.15 14.23
C HIS A 118 4.10 -4.81 12.90
N VAL A 119 3.58 -5.82 12.22
CA VAL A 119 2.82 -5.64 10.98
C VAL A 119 1.55 -4.84 11.24
N TRP A 120 0.75 -5.23 12.23
CA TRP A 120 -0.49 -4.54 12.57
C TRP A 120 -0.28 -3.06 12.88
N ILE A 121 0.66 -2.71 13.76
CA ILE A 121 0.96 -1.31 14.10
C ILE A 121 1.41 -0.52 12.86
N SER A 122 2.31 -1.09 12.05
CA SER A 122 2.79 -0.42 10.84
C SER A 122 1.67 -0.16 9.83
N GLU A 123 0.79 -1.12 9.60
CA GLU A 123 -0.35 -0.99 8.69
C GLU A 123 -1.30 0.13 9.13
N ILE A 124 -1.61 0.22 10.42
CA ILE A 124 -2.47 1.29 10.94
C ILE A 124 -1.76 2.65 10.87
N MET A 125 -0.47 2.73 11.16
CA MET A 125 0.28 3.99 11.04
C MET A 125 0.39 4.46 9.60
N LEU A 126 0.53 3.55 8.64
CA LEU A 126 0.64 3.86 7.21
C LEU A 126 -0.67 4.31 6.56
N GLN A 127 -1.82 4.08 7.20
CA GLN A 127 -3.09 4.58 6.70
C GLN A 127 -3.03 6.11 6.56
N GLN A 128 -3.09 6.59 5.30
CA GLN A 128 -3.04 8.02 4.94
C GLN A 128 -1.78 8.79 5.45
N THR A 129 -0.71 8.07 5.78
CA THR A 129 0.56 8.66 6.25
C THR A 129 1.72 8.13 5.40
N ARG A 130 2.63 9.02 5.03
CA ARG A 130 3.80 8.65 4.20
C ARG A 130 4.79 7.81 5.00
N VAL A 131 5.41 6.82 4.35
CA VAL A 131 6.40 5.89 4.94
C VAL A 131 7.50 6.62 5.72
N GLU A 132 8.08 7.66 5.13
CA GLU A 132 9.18 8.40 5.78
C GLU A 132 8.75 9.13 7.07
N ALA A 133 7.51 9.56 7.14
CA ALA A 133 6.97 10.11 8.37
C ALA A 133 6.76 9.01 9.43
N VAL A 134 6.22 7.85 9.03
CA VAL A 134 5.91 6.75 9.94
C VAL A 134 7.15 6.19 10.62
N LYS A 135 8.30 6.07 9.94
CA LYS A 135 9.53 5.48 10.51
C LYS A 135 9.85 5.99 11.91
N LYS A 136 9.90 7.32 12.09
CA LYS A 136 10.24 7.95 13.39
C LYS A 136 9.21 7.66 14.48
N TYR A 137 7.93 7.57 14.12
CA TYR A 137 6.86 7.26 15.07
C TYR A 137 6.85 5.79 15.43
N TYR A 138 7.12 4.93 14.47
CA TYR A 138 7.18 3.49 14.66
C TYR A 138 8.28 3.08 15.66
N ASP A 139 9.50 3.60 15.48
CA ASP A 139 10.62 3.28 16.37
C ASP A 139 10.30 3.70 17.82
N ARG A 140 9.82 4.93 18.01
CA ARG A 140 9.40 5.44 19.33
C ARG A 140 8.23 4.64 19.93
N TRP A 141 7.30 4.20 19.08
CA TRP A 141 6.18 3.38 19.52
C TRP A 141 6.64 2.01 19.98
N MET A 142 7.50 1.33 19.25
CA MET A 142 8.00 0.00 19.60
C MET A 142 8.87 0.02 20.86
N GLU A 143 9.60 1.11 21.10
CA GLU A 143 10.35 1.30 22.34
C GLU A 143 9.42 1.43 23.57
N ALA A 144 8.31 2.16 23.44
CA ALA A 144 7.38 2.40 24.53
C ALA A 144 6.34 1.29 24.69
N LEU A 145 5.84 0.73 23.60
CA LEU A 145 4.75 -0.24 23.52
C LEU A 145 5.17 -1.44 22.65
N PRO A 146 6.05 -2.30 23.15
CA PRO A 146 6.66 -3.38 22.35
C PRO A 146 5.72 -4.52 21.98
N ASP A 147 4.58 -4.63 22.65
CA ASP A 147 3.64 -5.74 22.48
C ASP A 147 2.19 -5.34 22.74
N VAL A 148 1.27 -6.29 22.50
CA VAL A 148 -0.18 -6.11 22.69
C VAL A 148 -0.52 -5.76 24.15
N LYS A 149 0.20 -6.36 25.11
CA LYS A 149 -0.04 -6.13 26.54
C LYS A 149 0.29 -4.68 26.91
N ALA A 150 1.49 -4.22 26.57
CA ALA A 150 1.91 -2.84 26.82
C ALA A 150 0.92 -1.82 26.20
N LEU A 151 0.47 -2.09 24.97
CA LEU A 151 -0.53 -1.26 24.30
C LEU A 151 -1.89 -1.27 25.00
N SER A 152 -2.31 -2.41 25.57
CA SER A 152 -3.59 -2.52 26.29
C SER A 152 -3.58 -1.76 27.62
N GLU A 153 -2.42 -1.71 28.28
CA GLU A 153 -2.27 -1.14 29.62
C GLU A 153 -1.86 0.35 29.62
N VAL A 154 -1.40 0.90 28.47
CA VAL A 154 -0.92 2.28 28.37
C VAL A 154 -2.00 3.30 28.76
N PRO A 155 -1.71 4.34 29.55
CA PRO A 155 -2.62 5.44 29.82
C PRO A 155 -3.02 6.19 28.53
N ASP A 156 -4.26 6.66 28.44
CA ASP A 156 -4.74 7.35 27.22
C ASP A 156 -3.95 8.62 26.89
N GLU A 157 -3.50 9.33 27.91
CA GLU A 157 -2.68 10.53 27.74
C GLU A 157 -1.33 10.19 27.08
N GLU A 158 -0.68 9.14 27.54
CA GLU A 158 0.60 8.66 26.99
C GLU A 158 0.42 8.13 25.58
N LEU A 159 -0.63 7.33 25.33
CA LEU A 159 -0.99 6.86 24.00
C LEU A 159 -1.14 8.01 23.00
N MET A 160 -1.90 9.06 23.40
CA MET A 160 -2.11 10.23 22.55
C MET A 160 -0.81 11.00 22.29
N LYS A 161 0.07 11.07 23.26
CA LYS A 161 1.39 11.71 23.13
C LYS A 161 2.32 10.95 22.18
N LEU A 162 2.32 9.61 22.22
CA LEU A 162 3.06 8.77 21.29
C LEU A 162 2.55 8.92 19.85
N TRP A 163 1.25 9.18 19.67
CA TRP A 163 0.61 9.35 18.37
C TRP A 163 0.63 10.79 17.85
N GLU A 164 1.04 11.75 18.66
CA GLU A 164 1.03 13.18 18.32
C GLU A 164 1.82 13.46 17.03
N GLY A 165 1.18 14.09 16.04
CA GLY A 165 1.74 14.40 14.74
C GLY A 165 1.39 13.42 13.61
N LEU A 166 0.87 12.22 13.90
CA LEU A 166 0.36 11.29 12.87
C LEU A 166 -1.04 11.64 12.37
N GLY A 167 -1.81 12.44 13.14
CA GLY A 167 -3.19 12.77 12.83
C GLY A 167 -4.15 11.58 12.97
N TYR A 168 -5.44 11.83 12.71
CA TYR A 168 -6.49 10.79 12.77
C TYR A 168 -6.44 9.97 14.05
N TYR A 169 -6.50 10.60 15.20
CA TYR A 169 -6.32 10.03 16.55
C TYR A 169 -7.23 8.85 16.89
N ASN A 170 -8.34 8.70 16.15
CA ASN A 170 -9.20 7.52 16.32
C ASN A 170 -8.47 6.22 15.98
N ARG A 171 -7.43 6.25 15.15
CA ARG A 171 -6.62 5.07 14.86
C ARG A 171 -5.91 4.57 16.14
N ALA A 172 -5.28 5.47 16.89
CA ALA A 172 -4.64 5.12 18.15
C ALA A 172 -5.65 4.57 19.19
N ARG A 173 -6.82 5.21 19.31
CA ARG A 173 -7.88 4.71 20.21
C ARG A 173 -8.37 3.33 19.81
N ASN A 174 -8.55 3.10 18.52
CA ASN A 174 -8.96 1.79 18.01
C ASN A 174 -7.89 0.73 18.24
N LEU A 175 -6.60 1.06 18.07
CA LEU A 175 -5.48 0.15 18.38
C LEU A 175 -5.52 -0.29 19.84
N LYS A 176 -5.68 0.63 20.79
CA LYS A 176 -5.79 0.27 22.22
C LYS A 176 -7.02 -0.56 22.51
N ALA A 177 -8.18 -0.18 21.94
CA ALA A 177 -9.42 -0.95 22.13
C ALA A 177 -9.29 -2.37 21.56
N ALA A 178 -8.67 -2.55 20.41
CA ALA A 178 -8.40 -3.86 19.85
C ALA A 178 -7.36 -4.64 20.67
N ALA A 179 -6.34 -3.98 21.21
CA ALA A 179 -5.36 -4.64 22.09
C ALA A 179 -6.04 -5.17 23.37
N LEU A 180 -6.93 -4.39 23.97
CA LEU A 180 -7.75 -4.85 25.10
C LEU A 180 -8.60 -6.07 24.70
N GLN A 181 -9.20 -6.05 23.53
CA GLN A 181 -9.99 -7.17 23.01
C GLN A 181 -9.11 -8.41 22.80
N VAL A 182 -7.91 -8.25 22.22
CA VAL A 182 -6.96 -9.37 22.06
C VAL A 182 -6.54 -9.95 23.40
N MET A 183 -6.31 -9.13 24.41
CA MET A 183 -6.00 -9.62 25.77
C MET A 183 -7.15 -10.39 26.41
N GLN A 184 -8.41 -9.98 26.17
CA GLN A 184 -9.58 -10.57 26.79
C GLN A 184 -10.11 -11.82 26.08
N GLU A 185 -10.06 -11.82 24.75
CA GLU A 185 -10.72 -12.85 23.92
C GLU A 185 -9.74 -13.86 23.31
N PHE A 186 -8.43 -13.49 23.22
CA PHE A 186 -7.42 -14.27 22.50
C PHE A 186 -6.12 -14.47 23.30
N ASP A 187 -6.19 -14.41 24.64
CA ASP A 187 -5.07 -14.65 25.55
C ASP A 187 -3.81 -13.81 25.24
N GLY A 188 -3.98 -12.63 24.66
CA GLY A 188 -2.89 -11.71 24.28
C GLY A 188 -2.21 -12.02 22.94
N GLU A 189 -2.64 -13.05 22.22
CA GLU A 189 -2.13 -13.40 20.91
C GLU A 189 -3.05 -12.91 19.78
N ILE A 190 -2.48 -12.22 18.80
CA ILE A 190 -3.24 -11.76 17.62
C ILE A 190 -3.69 -13.00 16.83
N PRO A 191 -5.01 -13.19 16.63
CA PRO A 191 -5.51 -14.39 15.98
C PRO A 191 -5.09 -14.48 14.51
N ALA A 192 -4.69 -15.69 14.05
CA ALA A 192 -4.37 -15.97 12.66
C ALA A 192 -5.61 -16.39 11.85
N ASP A 193 -6.79 -15.89 12.20
CA ASP A 193 -8.06 -16.17 11.54
C ASP A 193 -8.70 -14.89 11.04
N TYR A 194 -9.03 -14.83 9.75
CA TYR A 194 -9.56 -13.65 9.08
C TYR A 194 -10.84 -13.11 9.74
N SER A 195 -11.77 -14.00 10.12
CA SER A 195 -13.03 -13.59 10.73
C SER A 195 -12.82 -13.01 12.12
N LYS A 196 -11.86 -13.56 12.88
CA LYS A 196 -11.48 -13.04 14.20
C LYS A 196 -10.75 -11.72 14.07
N LEU A 197 -9.87 -11.54 13.09
CA LEU A 197 -9.21 -10.27 12.80
C LEU A 197 -10.22 -9.18 12.46
N LEU A 198 -11.24 -9.48 11.65
CA LEU A 198 -12.32 -8.55 11.33
C LEU A 198 -13.17 -8.13 12.54
N SER A 199 -13.22 -8.94 13.62
CA SER A 199 -13.94 -8.60 14.84
C SER A 199 -13.21 -7.55 15.69
N LEU A 200 -11.91 -7.35 15.47
CA LEU A 200 -11.10 -6.39 16.21
C LEU A 200 -11.47 -4.95 15.86
N LYS A 201 -11.50 -4.08 16.86
CA LYS A 201 -11.85 -2.68 16.70
C LYS A 201 -10.91 -1.96 15.75
N GLY A 202 -11.44 -1.43 14.65
CA GLY A 202 -10.67 -0.66 13.65
C GLY A 202 -9.87 -1.49 12.66
N VAL A 203 -10.01 -2.81 12.66
CA VAL A 203 -9.51 -3.71 11.65
C VAL A 203 -10.59 -3.91 10.58
N GLY A 204 -10.29 -3.54 9.35
CA GLY A 204 -11.16 -3.74 8.18
C GLY A 204 -10.62 -4.83 7.26
N GLU A 205 -11.37 -5.12 6.19
CA GLU A 205 -11.02 -6.16 5.19
C GLU A 205 -9.62 -6.03 4.60
N TYR A 206 -9.09 -4.82 4.52
CA TYR A 206 -7.74 -4.57 4.00
C TYR A 206 -6.65 -4.88 5.04
N THR A 207 -6.93 -4.71 6.33
CA THR A 207 -5.95 -4.87 7.43
C THR A 207 -5.95 -6.29 7.99
N ALA A 208 -7.09 -6.99 7.92
CA ALA A 208 -7.24 -8.40 8.30
C ALA A 208 -6.65 -9.39 7.27
#